data_6977a6ba3e9ecd8b21001434184a4947
#
_entry.id   6977a6ba3e9ecd8b21001434184a4947
#
_cell.length_a   1.000
_cell.length_b   1.000
_cell.length_c   1.000
_cell.angle_alpha   90.00
_cell.angle_beta   90.00
_cell.angle_gamma   90.00
#
_symmetry.space_group_name_H-M   'P 1'
#
loop_
_entity.id
_entity.type
_entity.pdbx_description
1 polymer ?
#
loop_
_entity_poly.entity_id
_entity_poly.type
_entity_poly.pdbx_seq_one_letter_code
_entity_poly.pdbx_strand_id
1 'polypeptide(L)'
;MRDEILIAEIKRRNETAMGQIIDKYAKLLWSVAGAVLHRVGTAQDVEECVADVFIHLWENPHKFDSERGPLKSWLAMVARSKAIDRCRELAGISTVSWDETALIGSLGVMDDVMKAESRRLLIAAVNGLGEPDREILVRRYYYEQKPREIALALNMSVKQVDNRLYQTKRRLRQALSD
;
A
#
# COMPACT_ATOMS: atom_id res chain seq x y z
N MET A 1 21.79 14.05 -0.86
CA MET A 1 20.95 15.22 -1.22
C MET A 1 19.57 15.00 -0.61
N ARG A 2 18.96 16.01 0.00
CA ARG A 2 17.65 15.88 0.62
C ARG A 2 16.59 15.74 -0.48
N ASP A 3 15.61 14.89 -0.27
CA ASP A 3 14.54 14.61 -1.24
C ASP A 3 13.76 15.83 -1.66
N GLU A 4 13.60 16.81 -0.76
CA GLU A 4 12.95 18.09 -1.04
C GLU A 4 13.64 18.88 -2.15
N ILE A 5 15.00 18.87 -2.19
CA ILE A 5 15.79 19.51 -3.24
C ILE A 5 15.56 18.79 -4.57
N LEU A 6 15.60 17.46 -4.56
CA LEU A 6 15.36 16.67 -5.77
C LEU A 6 13.94 16.90 -6.32
N ILE A 7 12.95 16.98 -5.46
CA ILE A 7 11.57 17.28 -5.87
C ILE A 7 11.45 18.70 -6.43
N ALA A 8 12.14 19.70 -5.84
CA ALA A 8 12.16 21.05 -6.39
C ALA A 8 12.77 21.10 -7.79
N GLU A 9 13.84 20.33 -8.02
CA GLU A 9 14.46 20.19 -9.34
C GLU A 9 13.56 19.42 -10.34
N ILE A 10 12.86 18.37 -9.90
CA ILE A 10 11.89 17.64 -10.74
C ILE A 10 10.73 18.56 -11.17
N LYS A 11 10.28 19.46 -10.29
CA LYS A 11 9.28 20.50 -10.65
C LYS A 11 9.80 21.43 -11.76
N ARG A 12 11.11 21.58 -11.89
CA ARG A 12 11.78 22.33 -12.98
C ARG A 12 12.12 21.46 -14.19
N ARG A 13 11.65 20.22 -14.23
CA ARG A 13 11.91 19.24 -15.30
C ARG A 13 13.39 18.83 -15.42
N ASN A 14 14.10 18.79 -14.31
CA ASN A 14 15.50 18.34 -14.28
C ASN A 14 15.55 16.79 -14.30
N GLU A 15 15.96 16.22 -15.43
CA GLU A 15 16.07 14.76 -15.63
C GLU A 15 17.14 14.14 -14.74
N THR A 16 18.22 14.83 -14.45
CA THR A 16 19.30 14.33 -13.57
C THR A 16 18.77 14.11 -12.15
N ALA A 17 17.93 15.01 -11.64
CA ALA A 17 17.30 14.85 -10.34
C ALA A 17 16.33 13.65 -10.33
N MET A 18 15.63 13.41 -11.44
CA MET A 18 14.77 12.24 -11.58
C MET A 18 15.59 10.94 -11.57
N GLY A 19 16.72 10.90 -12.29
CA GLY A 19 17.64 9.77 -12.27
C GLY A 19 18.10 9.41 -10.86
N GLN A 20 18.45 10.42 -10.04
CA GLN A 20 18.84 10.20 -8.63
C GLN A 20 17.70 9.63 -7.77
N ILE A 21 16.46 10.03 -8.01
CA ILE A 21 15.29 9.46 -7.32
C ILE A 21 15.08 8.00 -7.75
N ILE A 22 15.22 7.70 -9.04
CA ILE A 22 15.11 6.33 -9.55
C ILE A 22 16.16 5.44 -8.89
N ASP A 23 17.43 5.83 -8.94
CA ASP A 23 18.54 5.05 -8.34
C ASP A 23 18.33 4.80 -6.85
N LYS A 24 17.82 5.81 -6.14
CA LYS A 24 17.59 5.74 -4.69
C LYS A 24 16.44 4.84 -4.31
N TYR A 25 15.35 4.82 -5.08
CA TYR A 25 14.09 4.22 -4.66
C TYR A 25 13.62 3.01 -5.49
N ALA A 26 14.22 2.73 -6.65
CA ALA A 26 13.77 1.64 -7.52
C ALA A 26 13.69 0.28 -6.78
N LYS A 27 14.73 -0.08 -6.02
CA LYS A 27 14.78 -1.33 -5.25
C LYS A 27 13.67 -1.44 -4.22
N LEU A 28 13.36 -0.32 -3.54
CA LEU A 28 12.27 -0.25 -2.57
C LEU A 28 10.92 -0.46 -3.26
N LEU A 29 10.67 0.29 -4.35
CA LEU A 29 9.40 0.21 -5.07
C LEU A 29 9.18 -1.15 -5.70
N TRP A 30 10.25 -1.78 -6.20
CA TRP A 30 10.23 -3.17 -6.65
C TRP A 30 9.79 -4.14 -5.55
N SER A 31 10.33 -3.98 -4.34
CA SER A 31 9.94 -4.80 -3.19
C SER A 31 8.47 -4.61 -2.81
N VAL A 32 7.97 -3.36 -2.82
CA VAL A 32 6.58 -3.03 -2.49
C VAL A 32 5.62 -3.59 -3.53
N ALA A 33 5.86 -3.35 -4.81
CA ALA A 33 5.01 -3.84 -5.89
C ALA A 33 5.05 -5.38 -5.98
N GLY A 34 6.24 -5.98 -5.83
CA GLY A 34 6.43 -7.42 -5.82
C GLY A 34 5.69 -8.13 -4.69
N ALA A 35 5.63 -7.53 -3.50
CA ALA A 35 4.88 -8.08 -2.37
C ALA A 35 3.36 -8.17 -2.65
N VAL A 36 2.81 -7.24 -3.42
CA VAL A 36 1.39 -7.26 -3.82
C VAL A 36 1.15 -8.24 -4.97
N LEU A 37 2.07 -8.28 -5.95
CA LEU A 37 1.89 -9.02 -7.20
C LEU A 37 2.41 -10.48 -7.16
N HIS A 38 3.10 -10.89 -6.10
CA HIS A 38 3.85 -12.16 -6.05
C HIS A 38 3.06 -13.43 -6.40
N ARG A 39 1.73 -13.43 -6.25
CA ARG A 39 0.87 -14.59 -6.55
C ARG A 39 0.22 -14.54 -7.92
N VAL A 40 0.06 -13.36 -8.50
CA VAL A 40 -0.76 -13.17 -9.69
C VAL A 40 -0.01 -12.48 -10.82
N GLY A 41 1.06 -11.74 -10.52
CA GLY A 41 1.84 -11.00 -11.48
C GLY A 41 3.17 -11.68 -11.82
N THR A 42 3.77 -11.22 -12.91
CA THR A 42 5.12 -11.57 -13.36
C THR A 42 6.13 -10.50 -12.92
N ALA A 43 7.42 -10.76 -13.09
CA ALA A 43 8.47 -9.76 -12.91
C ALA A 43 8.25 -8.53 -13.80
N GLN A 44 7.72 -8.72 -15.00
CA GLN A 44 7.39 -7.63 -15.92
C GLN A 44 6.25 -6.76 -15.38
N ASP A 45 5.21 -7.35 -14.77
CA ASP A 45 4.13 -6.58 -14.14
C ASP A 45 4.65 -5.70 -12.99
N VAL A 46 5.62 -6.22 -12.21
CA VAL A 46 6.29 -5.45 -11.16
C VAL A 46 7.08 -4.29 -11.76
N GLU A 47 7.85 -4.54 -12.81
CA GLU A 47 8.65 -3.52 -13.50
C GLU A 47 7.77 -2.40 -14.07
N GLU A 48 6.66 -2.74 -14.72
CA GLU A 48 5.69 -1.78 -15.24
C GLU A 48 5.09 -0.93 -14.12
N CYS A 49 4.70 -1.54 -13.01
CA CYS A 49 4.20 -0.80 -11.85
C CYS A 49 5.23 0.19 -11.28
N VAL A 50 6.50 -0.21 -11.20
CA VAL A 50 7.58 0.66 -10.71
C VAL A 50 7.84 1.82 -11.67
N ALA A 51 7.89 1.54 -12.98
CA ALA A 51 8.02 2.57 -14.01
C ALA A 51 6.88 3.59 -13.93
N ASP A 52 5.66 3.12 -13.77
CA ASP A 52 4.48 3.95 -13.64
C ASP A 52 4.50 4.86 -12.40
N VAL A 53 5.14 4.45 -11.30
CA VAL A 53 5.33 5.32 -10.12
C VAL A 53 6.22 6.50 -10.45
N PHE A 54 7.33 6.25 -11.15
CA PHE A 54 8.27 7.31 -11.54
C PHE A 54 7.68 8.24 -12.59
N ILE A 55 6.94 7.70 -13.56
CA ILE A 55 6.18 8.51 -14.53
C ILE A 55 5.18 9.40 -13.80
N HIS A 56 4.43 8.82 -12.84
CA HIS A 56 3.47 9.58 -12.05
C HIS A 56 4.12 10.72 -11.25
N LEU A 57 5.29 10.49 -10.64
CA LEU A 57 6.05 11.54 -9.97
C LEU A 57 6.51 12.61 -10.95
N TRP A 58 7.05 12.22 -12.12
CA TRP A 58 7.52 13.15 -13.15
C TRP A 58 6.41 14.04 -13.69
N GLU A 59 5.26 13.45 -13.97
CA GLU A 59 4.10 14.19 -14.49
C GLU A 59 3.43 15.06 -13.42
N ASN A 60 3.40 14.60 -12.17
CA ASN A 60 2.64 15.21 -11.09
C ASN A 60 3.49 15.50 -9.84
N PRO A 61 4.65 16.17 -9.93
CA PRO A 61 5.53 16.37 -8.78
C PRO A 61 4.92 17.25 -7.67
N HIS A 62 3.87 18.00 -7.99
CA HIS A 62 3.11 18.83 -7.06
C HIS A 62 2.17 18.02 -6.13
N LYS A 63 1.88 16.77 -6.46
CA LYS A 63 1.07 15.88 -5.60
C LYS A 63 1.82 15.40 -4.37
N PHE A 64 3.15 15.44 -4.42
CA PHE A 64 3.95 15.19 -3.23
C PHE A 64 3.99 16.45 -2.35
N ASP A 65 3.66 16.25 -1.07
CA ASP A 65 3.65 17.26 -0.02
C ASP A 65 4.55 16.79 1.13
N SER A 66 5.67 17.47 1.33
CA SER A 66 6.66 17.13 2.37
C SER A 66 6.14 17.35 3.79
N GLU A 67 5.12 18.18 3.98
CA GLU A 67 4.48 18.38 5.28
C GLU A 67 3.67 17.15 5.73
N ARG A 68 3.23 16.33 4.79
CA ARG A 68 2.47 15.09 5.05
C ARG A 68 3.36 13.88 5.31
N GLY A 69 4.67 13.98 5.06
CA GLY A 69 5.60 12.91 5.32
C GLY A 69 6.73 12.78 4.31
N PRO A 70 7.64 11.82 4.51
CA PRO A 70 8.81 11.63 3.66
C PRO A 70 8.43 11.11 2.27
N LEU A 71 9.24 11.47 1.25
CA LEU A 71 9.08 11.03 -0.13
C LEU A 71 9.06 9.50 -0.26
N LYS A 72 9.88 8.81 0.52
CA LYS A 72 9.93 7.35 0.59
C LYS A 72 8.55 6.73 0.83
N SER A 73 7.83 7.24 1.84
CA SER A 73 6.51 6.73 2.22
C SER A 73 5.45 7.05 1.16
N TRP A 74 5.52 8.24 0.57
CA TRP A 74 4.62 8.63 -0.50
C TRP A 74 4.80 7.77 -1.75
N LEU A 75 6.05 7.55 -2.21
CA LEU A 75 6.36 6.68 -3.35
C LEU A 75 5.91 5.24 -3.10
N ALA A 76 6.14 4.72 -1.89
CA ALA A 76 5.71 3.37 -1.52
C ALA A 76 4.19 3.22 -1.53
N MET A 77 3.46 4.23 -1.08
CA MET A 77 2.00 4.25 -1.14
C MET A 77 1.50 4.28 -2.59
N VAL A 78 2.12 5.08 -3.46
CA VAL A 78 1.78 5.12 -4.90
C VAL A 78 2.07 3.77 -5.56
N ALA A 79 3.24 3.17 -5.27
CA ALA A 79 3.62 1.85 -5.81
C ALA A 79 2.63 0.75 -5.39
N ARG A 80 2.26 0.76 -4.12
CA ARG A 80 1.27 -0.18 -3.58
C ARG A 80 -0.09 -0.02 -4.26
N SER A 81 -0.58 1.21 -4.42
CA SER A 81 -1.85 1.50 -5.09
C SER A 81 -1.85 0.99 -6.53
N LYS A 82 -0.80 1.28 -7.31
CA LYS A 82 -0.66 0.79 -8.70
C LYS A 82 -0.57 -0.74 -8.77
N ALA A 83 0.17 -1.36 -7.86
CA ALA A 83 0.26 -2.82 -7.81
C ALA A 83 -1.07 -3.48 -7.43
N ILE A 84 -1.88 -2.87 -6.56
CA ILE A 84 -3.23 -3.32 -6.24
C ILE A 84 -4.14 -3.22 -7.45
N ASP A 85 -4.10 -2.11 -8.18
CA ASP A 85 -4.88 -1.95 -9.41
C ASP A 85 -4.49 -3.02 -10.44
N ARG A 86 -3.19 -3.25 -10.64
CA ARG A 86 -2.69 -4.32 -11.51
C ARG A 86 -3.09 -5.71 -11.04
N CYS A 87 -3.04 -5.97 -9.73
CA CYS A 87 -3.50 -7.23 -9.15
C CYS A 87 -4.99 -7.49 -9.44
N ARG A 88 -5.83 -6.45 -9.36
CA ARG A 88 -7.25 -6.54 -9.70
C ARG A 88 -7.48 -6.85 -11.18
N GLU A 89 -6.70 -6.26 -12.06
CA GLU A 89 -6.76 -6.53 -13.51
C GLU A 89 -6.40 -7.99 -13.82
N LEU A 90 -5.32 -8.51 -13.21
CA LEU A 90 -4.80 -9.86 -13.49
C LEU A 90 -5.63 -10.96 -12.84
N ALA A 91 -6.08 -10.76 -11.60
CA ALA A 91 -6.76 -11.81 -10.82
C ALA A 91 -8.28 -11.83 -11.00
N GLY A 92 -8.88 -10.77 -11.58
CA GLY A 92 -10.30 -10.55 -11.48
C GLY A 92 -10.73 -10.17 -10.04
N ILE A 93 -11.99 -9.75 -9.86
CA ILE A 93 -12.48 -9.17 -8.60
C ILE A 93 -12.51 -10.21 -7.43
N SER A 94 -12.43 -11.51 -7.72
CA SER A 94 -12.82 -12.56 -6.78
C SER A 94 -11.68 -13.30 -6.05
N THR A 95 -10.40 -13.08 -6.38
CA THR A 95 -9.32 -13.96 -5.90
C THR A 95 -8.16 -13.25 -5.22
N VAL A 96 -8.42 -12.23 -4.42
CA VAL A 96 -7.37 -11.65 -3.60
C VAL A 96 -7.24 -12.46 -2.31
N SER A 97 -6.32 -13.41 -2.28
CA SER A 97 -6.02 -14.16 -1.07
C SER A 97 -5.13 -13.33 -0.13
N TRP A 98 -5.47 -13.37 1.15
CA TRP A 98 -4.65 -12.80 2.21
C TRP A 98 -3.29 -13.48 2.27
N ASP A 99 -2.23 -12.68 2.27
CA ASP A 99 -0.87 -13.14 2.55
C ASP A 99 -0.23 -12.27 3.63
N GLU A 100 0.03 -12.90 4.77
CA GLU A 100 0.68 -12.27 5.91
C GLU A 100 2.08 -11.75 5.56
N THR A 101 2.81 -12.48 4.70
CA THR A 101 4.16 -12.09 4.24
C THR A 101 4.12 -10.80 3.43
N ALA A 102 3.11 -10.63 2.59
CA ALA A 102 2.91 -9.42 1.80
C ALA A 102 2.56 -8.21 2.68
N LEU A 103 1.75 -8.42 3.74
CA LEU A 103 1.46 -7.37 4.73
C LEU A 103 2.73 -6.94 5.46
N ILE A 104 3.51 -7.89 5.95
CA ILE A 104 4.77 -7.64 6.65
C ILE A 104 5.74 -6.86 5.75
N GLY A 105 5.86 -7.26 4.47
CA GLY A 105 6.68 -6.57 3.47
C GLY A 105 6.23 -5.12 3.24
N SER A 106 4.92 -4.88 3.12
CA SER A 106 4.38 -3.54 2.91
C SER A 106 4.49 -2.64 4.15
N LEU A 107 4.34 -3.22 5.35
CA LEU A 107 4.54 -2.51 6.61
C LEU A 107 6.02 -2.22 6.89
N GLY A 108 6.95 -3.04 6.38
CA GLY A 108 8.39 -2.78 6.44
C GLY A 108 8.82 -1.50 5.73
N VAL A 109 8.07 -1.07 4.73
CA VAL A 109 8.29 0.21 4.03
C VAL A 109 7.83 1.41 4.84
N MET A 110 6.90 1.21 5.77
CA MET A 110 6.42 2.24 6.70
C MET A 110 7.31 2.37 7.96
N ASP A 111 8.45 1.69 8.01
CA ASP A 111 9.36 1.66 9.17
C ASP A 111 9.84 3.03 9.66
N ASP A 112 9.81 4.06 8.81
CA ASP A 112 10.15 5.43 9.21
C ASP A 112 9.05 6.11 10.04
N VAL A 113 7.84 5.53 10.10
CA VAL A 113 6.66 6.14 10.77
C VAL A 113 6.22 5.32 11.99
N MET A 114 6.47 4.01 12.04
CA MET A 114 6.08 3.15 13.16
C MET A 114 7.28 2.44 13.76
N LYS A 115 7.39 2.46 15.11
CA LYS A 115 8.35 1.64 15.84
C LYS A 115 8.06 0.15 15.57
N ALA A 116 9.12 -0.68 15.48
CA ALA A 116 9.01 -2.11 15.18
C ALA A 116 8.06 -2.85 16.16
N GLU A 117 7.99 -2.39 17.40
CA GLU A 117 7.09 -2.92 18.43
C GLU A 117 5.62 -2.63 18.11
N SER A 118 5.28 -1.39 17.75
CA SER A 118 3.92 -1.01 17.36
C SER A 118 3.42 -1.78 16.14
N ARG A 119 4.34 -2.08 15.20
CA ARG A 119 4.05 -2.92 14.03
C ARG A 119 3.74 -4.36 14.41
N ARG A 120 4.53 -4.96 15.32
CA ARG A 120 4.28 -6.32 15.83
C ARG A 120 2.94 -6.41 16.54
N LEU A 121 2.61 -5.44 17.37
CA LEU A 121 1.34 -5.35 18.06
C LEU A 121 0.16 -5.23 17.08
N LEU A 122 0.29 -4.41 16.05
CA LEU A 122 -0.73 -4.27 15.01
C LEU A 122 -0.96 -5.58 14.26
N ILE A 123 0.11 -6.25 13.83
CA ILE A 123 0.02 -7.55 13.13
C ILE A 123 -0.64 -8.60 14.05
N ALA A 124 -0.22 -8.67 15.30
CA ALA A 124 -0.81 -9.60 16.27
C ALA A 124 -2.30 -9.32 16.48
N ALA A 125 -2.68 -8.04 16.60
CA ALA A 125 -4.07 -7.63 16.75
C ALA A 125 -4.92 -7.97 15.51
N VAL A 126 -4.38 -7.77 14.30
CA VAL A 126 -5.06 -8.14 13.04
C VAL A 126 -5.20 -9.66 12.93
N ASN A 127 -4.16 -10.42 13.26
CA ASN A 127 -4.21 -11.89 13.26
C ASN A 127 -5.16 -12.46 14.31
N GLY A 128 -5.36 -11.75 15.42
CA GLY A 128 -6.35 -12.08 16.45
C GLY A 128 -7.81 -11.82 16.06
N LEU A 129 -8.05 -11.14 14.93
CA LEU A 129 -9.40 -10.98 14.41
C LEU A 129 -9.90 -12.30 13.82
N GLY A 130 -11.15 -12.68 14.16
CA GLY A 130 -11.83 -13.80 13.50
C GLY A 130 -12.28 -13.45 12.09
N GLU A 131 -12.54 -14.48 11.28
CA GLU A 131 -13.20 -14.28 9.98
C GLU A 131 -14.72 -14.05 10.17
N PRO A 132 -15.35 -13.21 9.34
CA PRO A 132 -14.80 -12.53 8.17
C PRO A 132 -14.20 -11.14 8.46
N ASP A 133 -14.10 -10.73 9.73
CA ASP A 133 -13.69 -9.36 10.11
C ASP A 133 -12.26 -9.05 9.65
N ARG A 134 -11.34 -10.03 9.77
CA ARG A 134 -9.97 -9.91 9.28
C ARG A 134 -9.94 -9.72 7.77
N GLU A 135 -10.64 -10.56 7.02
CA GLU A 135 -10.68 -10.48 5.56
C GLU A 135 -11.28 -9.16 5.08
N ILE A 136 -12.37 -8.69 5.69
CA ILE A 136 -12.97 -7.39 5.38
C ILE A 136 -11.99 -6.25 5.61
N LEU A 137 -11.27 -6.26 6.74
CA LEU A 137 -10.28 -5.26 7.08
C LEU A 137 -9.15 -5.21 6.04
N VAL A 138 -8.61 -6.38 5.70
CA VAL A 138 -7.52 -6.53 4.74
C VAL A 138 -7.96 -6.07 3.35
N ARG A 139 -9.11 -6.52 2.88
CA ARG A 139 -9.67 -6.09 1.60
C ARG A 139 -9.85 -4.58 1.54
N ARG A 140 -10.32 -3.97 2.62
CA ARG A 140 -10.56 -2.53 2.69
C ARG A 140 -9.29 -1.70 2.74
N TYR A 141 -8.31 -2.09 3.58
CA TYR A 141 -7.15 -1.25 3.89
C TYR A 141 -5.86 -1.69 3.20
N TYR A 142 -5.71 -2.96 2.93
CA TYR A 142 -4.54 -3.44 2.20
C TYR A 142 -4.77 -3.44 0.69
N TYR A 143 -5.93 -3.96 0.23
CA TYR A 143 -6.27 -4.02 -1.18
C TYR A 143 -7.13 -2.83 -1.67
N GLU A 144 -7.41 -1.87 -0.81
CA GLU A 144 -8.15 -0.63 -1.11
C GLU A 144 -9.52 -0.87 -1.78
N GLN A 145 -10.11 -2.04 -1.58
CA GLN A 145 -11.42 -2.37 -2.14
C GLN A 145 -12.53 -1.51 -1.54
N LYS A 146 -13.49 -1.14 -2.37
CA LYS A 146 -14.68 -0.42 -1.91
C LYS A 146 -15.62 -1.37 -1.14
N PRO A 147 -16.41 -0.89 -0.18
CA PRO A 147 -17.38 -1.73 0.55
C PRO A 147 -18.30 -2.56 -0.34
N ARG A 148 -18.69 -2.03 -1.52
CA ARG A 148 -19.50 -2.77 -2.51
C ARG A 148 -18.77 -3.97 -3.10
N GLU A 149 -17.48 -3.84 -3.39
CA GLU A 149 -16.65 -4.92 -3.94
C GLU A 149 -16.44 -6.02 -2.88
N ILE A 150 -16.21 -5.60 -1.63
CA ILE A 150 -16.08 -6.53 -0.50
C ILE A 150 -17.39 -7.28 -0.26
N ALA A 151 -18.51 -6.58 -0.28
CA ALA A 151 -19.83 -7.16 -0.11
C ALA A 151 -20.13 -8.22 -1.16
N LEU A 152 -19.80 -7.96 -2.43
CA LEU A 152 -19.94 -8.95 -3.52
C LEU A 152 -19.03 -10.16 -3.30
N ALA A 153 -17.75 -9.93 -2.95
CA ALA A 153 -16.77 -11.00 -2.78
C ALA A 153 -17.11 -11.92 -1.60
N LEU A 154 -17.73 -11.41 -0.54
CA LEU A 154 -18.06 -12.15 0.68
C LEU A 154 -19.54 -12.56 0.78
N ASN A 155 -20.32 -12.30 -0.27
CA ASN A 155 -21.77 -12.54 -0.28
C ASN A 155 -22.49 -11.90 0.92
N MET A 156 -22.17 -10.63 1.17
CA MET A 156 -22.71 -9.83 2.27
C MET A 156 -23.41 -8.58 1.73
N SER A 157 -24.22 -7.92 2.55
CA SER A 157 -24.70 -6.58 2.24
C SER A 157 -23.62 -5.53 2.53
N VAL A 158 -23.65 -4.39 1.81
CA VAL A 158 -22.75 -3.25 2.06
C VAL A 158 -22.86 -2.76 3.50
N LYS A 159 -24.08 -2.72 4.04
CA LYS A 159 -24.35 -2.33 5.43
C LYS A 159 -23.66 -3.27 6.44
N GLN A 160 -23.66 -4.57 6.16
CA GLN A 160 -22.95 -5.55 7.00
C GLN A 160 -21.42 -5.32 6.96
N VAL A 161 -20.86 -5.05 5.79
CA VAL A 161 -19.43 -4.73 5.63
C VAL A 161 -19.07 -3.47 6.41
N ASP A 162 -19.83 -2.39 6.27
CA ASP A 162 -19.59 -1.13 6.96
C ASP A 162 -19.68 -1.28 8.48
N ASN A 163 -20.70 -2.00 8.98
CA ASN A 163 -20.85 -2.27 10.40
C ASN A 163 -19.68 -3.08 10.96
N ARG A 164 -19.24 -4.12 10.25
CA ARG A 164 -18.09 -4.93 10.66
C ARG A 164 -16.80 -4.14 10.64
N LEU A 165 -16.56 -3.31 9.63
CA LEU A 165 -15.41 -2.41 9.58
C LEU A 165 -15.40 -1.45 10.78
N TYR A 166 -16.54 -0.88 11.12
CA TYR A 166 -16.65 -0.01 12.28
C TYR A 166 -16.29 -0.74 13.59
N GLN A 167 -16.88 -1.90 13.83
CA GLN A 167 -16.63 -2.71 15.03
C GLN A 167 -15.17 -3.18 15.11
N THR A 168 -14.60 -3.63 13.99
CA THR A 168 -13.22 -4.09 13.91
C THR A 168 -12.23 -2.97 14.20
N LYS A 169 -12.44 -1.78 13.65
CA LYS A 169 -11.63 -0.59 13.99
C LYS A 169 -11.67 -0.25 15.47
N ARG A 170 -12.85 -0.32 16.06
CA ARG A 170 -13.02 -0.04 17.49
C ARG A 170 -12.23 -1.03 18.35
N ARG A 171 -12.31 -2.35 18.03
CA ARG A 171 -11.54 -3.40 18.70
C ARG A 171 -10.03 -3.19 18.58
N LEU A 172 -9.55 -2.87 17.36
CA LEU A 172 -8.12 -2.61 17.12
C LEU A 172 -7.62 -1.40 17.90
N ARG A 173 -8.39 -0.31 17.96
CA ARG A 173 -8.03 0.86 18.78
C ARG A 173 -7.90 0.50 20.25
N GLN A 174 -8.80 -0.28 20.80
CA GLN A 174 -8.73 -0.73 22.19
C GLN A 174 -7.49 -1.59 22.43
N ALA A 175 -7.23 -2.58 21.56
CA ALA A 175 -6.07 -3.47 21.70
C ALA A 175 -4.70 -2.79 21.50
N LEU A 176 -4.65 -1.61 20.87
CA LEU A 176 -3.41 -0.86 20.64
C LEU A 176 -3.24 0.31 21.66
N SER A 177 -4.24 0.56 22.51
CA SER A 177 -4.20 1.62 23.52
C SER A 177 -3.87 1.09 24.93
N ASP A 178 -3.90 -0.23 25.11
CA ASP A 178 -3.47 -0.95 26.32
C ASP A 178 -2.00 -1.33 26.20
#